data_8a82ec8a7af28a5cd3ed3c6a42ebde2b
#
_entry.id   8a82ec8a7af28a5cd3ed3c6a42ebde2b
#
_cell.length_a   1.000
_cell.length_b   1.000
_cell.length_c   1.000
_cell.angle_alpha   90.00
_cell.angle_beta   90.00
_cell.angle_gamma   90.00
#
_symmetry.space_group_name_H-M   'P 1'
#
loop_
_entity.id
_entity.type
_entity.pdbx_description
1 polymer ?
#
loop_
_entity_poly.entity_id
_entity_poly.type
_entity_poly.pdbx_seq_one_letter_code
_entity_poly.pdbx_strand_id
1 'polypeptide(L)'
;EDYLPAPNIDHTQQFVRKDLKEWLSWMRDDVGFRGWRFDFVKGYSGVFTGEYVEETRPFLSFGEFWDECSYRDGVLEYNQDAHRQRTCDWVDSTGGNTAAFDFTTKGILQEAVARTEYWRLIDTKGRPPGFCGMWPSRAVTFIENHDTGSTLQHWPFPRDKILQGYCYILTHPGTPTVFYDHWVDPKWSEAIGVMLDIRKRTGLSSNAAAVHIERATAGLYAAHIGHAQEMYTEGLSMDVDVKRPSICMKLGVEDWSPNAAKVGNLSWKCTASGDGWAIWEDKNHLEDEEISKAR
;
A
#
# COMPACT_ATOMS: atom_id res chain seq x y z
N GLU A 1 27.25 0.15 -4.45
CA GLU A 1 28.34 -0.50 -3.71
C GLU A 1 28.52 -1.92 -4.23
N ASP A 2 29.76 -2.32 -4.49
CA ASP A 2 30.05 -3.72 -4.88
C ASP A 2 30.08 -4.59 -3.63
N TYR A 3 29.12 -5.49 -3.52
CA TYR A 3 29.15 -6.53 -2.49
C TYR A 3 29.92 -7.73 -3.01
N LEU A 4 31.17 -7.91 -2.59
CA LEU A 4 32.08 -8.94 -3.11
C LEU A 4 31.51 -10.37 -3.15
N PRO A 5 30.71 -10.85 -2.16
CA PRO A 5 30.09 -12.17 -2.24
C PRO A 5 29.00 -12.32 -3.31
N ALA A 6 28.41 -11.21 -3.78
CA ALA A 6 27.37 -11.17 -4.79
C ALA A 6 27.51 -9.91 -5.65
N PRO A 7 28.45 -9.88 -6.60
CA PRO A 7 28.66 -8.73 -7.47
C PRO A 7 27.43 -8.47 -8.33
N ASN A 8 27.13 -7.18 -8.55
CA ASN A 8 26.03 -6.77 -9.41
C ASN A 8 26.24 -7.27 -10.86
N ILE A 9 25.13 -7.66 -11.50
CA ILE A 9 25.13 -7.90 -12.93
C ILE A 9 25.32 -6.57 -13.65
N ASP A 10 26.25 -6.51 -14.61
CA ASP A 10 26.49 -5.29 -15.39
C ASP A 10 25.45 -5.10 -16.50
N HIS A 11 24.38 -4.41 -16.19
CA HIS A 11 23.32 -4.08 -17.14
C HIS A 11 23.74 -3.09 -18.23
N THR A 12 24.94 -2.50 -18.19
CA THR A 12 25.45 -1.67 -19.28
C THR A 12 25.83 -2.53 -20.49
N GLN A 13 26.09 -3.82 -20.29
CA GLN A 13 26.42 -4.78 -21.34
C GLN A 13 25.18 -5.11 -22.19
N GLN A 14 25.27 -4.90 -23.50
CA GLN A 14 24.15 -5.14 -24.41
C GLN A 14 23.70 -6.60 -24.44
N PHE A 15 24.65 -7.55 -24.37
CA PHE A 15 24.30 -8.98 -24.36
C PHE A 15 23.53 -9.38 -23.10
N VAL A 16 23.88 -8.83 -21.92
CA VAL A 16 23.17 -9.07 -20.67
C VAL A 16 21.70 -8.62 -20.79
N ARG A 17 21.47 -7.39 -21.27
CA ARG A 17 20.10 -6.90 -21.46
C ARG A 17 19.31 -7.72 -22.47
N LYS A 18 19.96 -8.12 -23.57
CA LYS A 18 19.33 -8.98 -24.58
C LYS A 18 18.89 -10.31 -23.96
N ASP A 19 19.80 -11.00 -23.27
CA ASP A 19 19.53 -12.32 -22.69
C ASP A 19 18.44 -12.23 -21.61
N LEU A 20 18.42 -11.19 -20.79
CA LEU A 20 17.37 -10.95 -19.79
C LEU A 20 16.00 -10.69 -20.44
N LYS A 21 15.93 -9.93 -21.54
CA LYS A 21 14.67 -9.72 -22.27
C LYS A 21 14.17 -11.01 -22.91
N GLU A 22 15.05 -11.80 -23.52
CA GLU A 22 14.70 -13.09 -24.08
C GLU A 22 14.21 -14.07 -23.00
N TRP A 23 14.89 -14.11 -21.85
CA TRP A 23 14.49 -14.92 -20.72
C TRP A 23 13.13 -14.52 -20.14
N LEU A 24 12.90 -13.23 -19.90
CA LEU A 24 11.61 -12.72 -19.42
C LEU A 24 10.50 -12.97 -20.43
N SER A 25 10.76 -12.83 -21.73
CA SER A 25 9.80 -13.15 -22.79
C SER A 25 9.44 -14.64 -22.78
N TRP A 26 10.42 -15.51 -22.68
CA TRP A 26 10.20 -16.95 -22.51
C TRP A 26 9.38 -17.27 -21.25
N MET A 27 9.70 -16.64 -20.13
CA MET A 27 8.93 -16.81 -18.88
C MET A 27 7.45 -16.41 -19.06
N ARG A 28 7.17 -15.37 -19.86
CA ARG A 28 5.81 -14.93 -20.17
C ARG A 28 5.12 -15.87 -21.16
N ASP A 29 5.76 -16.16 -22.29
CA ASP A 29 5.13 -16.76 -23.46
C ASP A 29 5.05 -18.30 -23.36
N ASP A 30 6.09 -18.95 -22.83
CA ASP A 30 6.19 -20.40 -22.73
C ASP A 30 5.82 -20.92 -21.33
N VAL A 31 6.22 -20.21 -20.25
CA VAL A 31 5.96 -20.65 -18.87
C VAL A 31 4.61 -20.12 -18.35
N GLY A 32 4.19 -18.93 -18.82
CA GLY A 32 2.89 -18.36 -18.51
C GLY A 32 2.87 -17.34 -17.35
N PHE A 33 4.01 -16.84 -16.93
CA PHE A 33 4.06 -15.74 -15.95
C PHE A 33 3.53 -14.46 -16.57
N ARG A 34 2.78 -13.67 -15.77
CA ARG A 34 2.14 -12.45 -16.26
C ARG A 34 2.68 -11.17 -15.61
N GLY A 35 3.62 -11.27 -14.69
CA GLY A 35 4.17 -10.13 -13.98
C GLY A 35 5.55 -10.39 -13.41
N TRP A 36 6.23 -9.30 -13.03
CA TRP A 36 7.60 -9.33 -12.54
C TRP A 36 7.72 -8.64 -11.19
N ARG A 37 8.39 -9.29 -10.23
CA ARG A 37 9.02 -8.63 -9.09
C ARG A 37 10.51 -8.52 -9.38
N PHE A 38 11.00 -7.31 -9.48
CA PHE A 38 12.42 -7.05 -9.61
C PHE A 38 13.05 -6.94 -8.22
N ASP A 39 13.98 -7.85 -7.96
CA ASP A 39 14.68 -7.96 -6.69
C ASP A 39 15.80 -6.95 -6.60
N PHE A 40 16.05 -6.41 -5.39
CA PHE A 40 17.19 -5.56 -5.05
C PHE A 40 17.49 -4.46 -6.10
N VAL A 41 16.48 -3.72 -6.53
CA VAL A 41 16.61 -2.75 -7.64
C VAL A 41 17.45 -1.52 -7.30
N LYS A 42 17.93 -1.35 -6.09
CA LYS A 42 18.97 -0.37 -5.75
C LYS A 42 20.35 -0.71 -6.35
N GLY A 43 20.56 -1.96 -6.69
CA GLY A 43 21.83 -2.44 -7.24
C GLY A 43 22.15 -1.95 -8.66
N TYR A 44 21.15 -1.42 -9.40
CA TYR A 44 21.33 -0.97 -10.77
C TYR A 44 20.35 0.17 -11.13
N SER A 45 20.58 0.83 -12.27
CA SER A 45 19.73 1.95 -12.69
C SER A 45 18.32 1.51 -13.03
N GLY A 46 17.30 2.25 -12.56
CA GLY A 46 15.90 2.01 -12.89
C GLY A 46 15.57 2.06 -14.39
N VAL A 47 16.38 2.75 -15.18
CA VAL A 47 16.27 2.78 -16.65
C VAL A 47 16.27 1.37 -17.24
N PHE A 48 17.11 0.45 -16.72
CA PHE A 48 17.16 -0.93 -17.20
C PHE A 48 15.90 -1.72 -16.83
N THR A 49 15.37 -1.51 -15.62
CA THR A 49 14.05 -2.06 -15.25
C THR A 49 12.98 -1.60 -16.23
N GLY A 50 12.96 -0.29 -16.53
CA GLY A 50 12.04 0.30 -17.50
C GLY A 50 12.16 -0.36 -18.88
N GLU A 51 13.40 -0.57 -19.38
CA GLU A 51 13.68 -1.24 -20.64
C GLU A 51 13.13 -2.69 -20.69
N TYR A 52 13.28 -3.44 -19.60
CA TYR A 52 12.74 -4.81 -19.51
C TYR A 52 11.21 -4.84 -19.48
N VAL A 53 10.59 -3.93 -18.74
CA VAL A 53 9.14 -3.82 -18.66
C VAL A 53 8.53 -3.37 -19.99
N GLU A 54 9.13 -2.40 -20.67
CA GLU A 54 8.67 -1.93 -21.97
C GLU A 54 8.69 -3.05 -23.02
N GLU A 55 9.76 -3.84 -23.05
CA GLU A 55 9.91 -4.97 -24.00
C GLU A 55 8.93 -6.10 -23.69
N THR A 56 8.82 -6.50 -22.41
CA THR A 56 8.08 -7.70 -22.03
C THR A 56 6.61 -7.44 -21.71
N ARG A 57 6.20 -6.18 -21.50
CA ARG A 57 4.82 -5.74 -21.26
C ARG A 57 4.04 -6.62 -20.28
N PRO A 58 4.54 -6.78 -19.04
CA PRO A 58 3.85 -7.59 -18.03
C PRO A 58 2.53 -6.95 -17.63
N PHE A 59 1.58 -7.77 -17.14
CA PHE A 59 0.34 -7.28 -16.54
C PHE A 59 0.61 -6.44 -15.27
N LEU A 60 1.61 -6.84 -14.49
CA LEU A 60 2.05 -6.13 -13.28
C LEU A 60 3.57 -6.22 -13.19
N SER A 61 4.21 -5.11 -12.85
CA SER A 61 5.62 -5.09 -12.46
C SER A 61 5.84 -4.17 -11.27
N PHE A 62 6.72 -4.60 -10.38
CA PHE A 62 7.14 -3.79 -9.24
C PHE A 62 8.55 -4.16 -8.78
N GLY A 63 9.23 -3.18 -8.21
CA GLY A 63 10.58 -3.34 -7.73
C GLY A 63 10.70 -3.30 -6.22
N GLU A 64 11.70 -4.00 -5.72
CA GLU A 64 12.12 -3.90 -4.33
C GLU A 64 13.15 -2.77 -4.18
N PHE A 65 12.65 -1.53 -4.15
CA PHE A 65 13.48 -0.37 -3.85
C PHE A 65 13.52 -0.17 -2.33
N TRP A 66 14.28 -1.02 -1.65
CA TRP A 66 14.44 -0.94 -0.20
C TRP A 66 15.54 0.05 0.15
N ASP A 67 15.16 1.30 0.26
CA ASP A 67 16.04 2.36 0.72
C ASP A 67 15.92 2.59 2.23
N GLU A 68 16.86 3.31 2.81
CA GLU A 68 16.94 3.54 4.24
C GLU A 68 15.98 4.67 4.66
N CYS A 69 15.07 4.37 5.58
CA CYS A 69 14.26 5.37 6.27
C CYS A 69 15.13 6.22 7.22
N SER A 70 14.65 7.43 7.52
CA SER A 70 15.32 8.32 8.48
C SER A 70 14.99 7.91 9.91
N TYR A 71 16.03 7.79 10.74
CA TYR A 71 15.93 7.46 12.16
C TYR A 71 16.65 8.52 13.01
N ARG A 72 16.12 8.76 14.20
CA ARG A 72 16.76 9.56 15.24
C ARG A 72 16.75 8.78 16.57
N ASP A 73 17.90 8.58 17.15
CA ASP A 73 18.08 7.82 18.41
C ASP A 73 17.43 6.43 18.37
N GLY A 74 17.50 5.75 17.20
CA GLY A 74 16.91 4.44 16.98
C GLY A 74 15.39 4.42 16.76
N VAL A 75 14.74 5.57 16.75
CA VAL A 75 13.30 5.72 16.49
C VAL A 75 13.08 6.28 15.07
N LEU A 76 12.13 5.71 14.34
CA LEU A 76 11.77 6.19 13.02
C LEU A 76 11.30 7.66 13.12
N GLU A 77 11.93 8.56 12.36
CA GLU A 77 11.49 9.94 12.31
C GLU A 77 10.08 10.04 11.72
N TYR A 78 9.31 11.01 12.19
CA TYR A 78 7.96 11.26 11.71
C TYR A 78 7.92 11.59 10.22
N ASN A 79 8.81 12.49 9.79
CA ASN A 79 8.85 12.92 8.39
C ASN A 79 9.76 12.01 7.56
N GLN A 80 9.15 11.23 6.69
CA GLN A 80 9.80 10.37 5.70
C GLN A 80 9.65 10.90 4.26
N ASP A 81 9.40 12.21 4.07
CA ASP A 81 9.18 12.80 2.75
C ASP A 81 10.34 12.56 1.79
N ALA A 82 11.58 12.64 2.29
CA ALA A 82 12.76 12.36 1.48
C ALA A 82 12.83 10.89 1.03
N HIS A 83 12.44 9.95 1.90
CA HIS A 83 12.42 8.52 1.57
C HIS A 83 11.35 8.22 0.50
N ARG A 84 10.11 8.67 0.68
CA ARG A 84 9.05 8.46 -0.32
C ARG A 84 9.35 9.17 -1.64
N GLN A 85 10.04 10.33 -1.61
CA GLN A 85 10.47 11.00 -2.82
C GLN A 85 11.50 10.18 -3.60
N ARG A 86 12.51 9.60 -2.94
CA ARG A 86 13.48 8.72 -3.61
C ARG A 86 12.81 7.49 -4.24
N THR A 87 11.74 6.98 -3.63
CA THR A 87 10.92 5.91 -4.24
C THR A 87 10.21 6.41 -5.50
N CYS A 88 9.64 7.63 -5.48
CA CYS A 88 9.09 8.27 -6.68
C CYS A 88 10.14 8.43 -7.77
N ASP A 89 11.33 8.95 -7.41
CA ASP A 89 12.42 9.19 -8.35
C ASP A 89 12.90 7.89 -9.02
N TRP A 90 12.93 6.78 -8.25
CA TRP A 90 13.23 5.48 -8.81
C TRP A 90 12.14 5.03 -9.80
N VAL A 91 10.87 5.14 -9.45
CA VAL A 91 9.75 4.81 -10.35
C VAL A 91 9.79 5.68 -11.61
N ASP A 92 10.04 6.98 -11.49
CA ASP A 92 10.22 7.87 -12.64
C ASP A 92 11.38 7.43 -13.53
N SER A 93 12.49 6.98 -12.94
CA SER A 93 13.65 6.50 -13.70
C SER A 93 13.35 5.23 -14.52
N THR A 94 12.30 4.48 -14.20
CA THR A 94 11.81 3.35 -14.99
C THR A 94 10.90 3.78 -16.16
N GLY A 95 10.73 5.08 -16.39
CA GLY A 95 9.74 5.63 -17.33
C GLY A 95 8.31 5.60 -16.75
N GLY A 96 8.15 5.45 -15.44
CA GLY A 96 6.86 5.37 -14.77
C GLY A 96 6.08 4.06 -15.04
N ASN A 97 6.71 3.06 -15.63
CA ASN A 97 6.06 1.81 -16.05
C ASN A 97 6.05 0.71 -14.98
N THR A 98 6.78 0.91 -13.89
CA THR A 98 6.94 -0.06 -12.81
C THR A 98 6.48 0.53 -11.49
N ALA A 99 5.81 -0.26 -10.66
CA ALA A 99 5.48 0.09 -9.29
C ALA A 99 6.66 -0.21 -8.33
N ALA A 100 6.56 0.20 -7.08
CA ALA A 100 7.53 -0.13 -6.04
C ALA A 100 6.85 -0.59 -4.75
N PHE A 101 7.51 -1.45 -3.99
CA PHE A 101 7.10 -1.71 -2.61
C PHE A 101 7.15 -0.42 -1.77
N ASP A 102 6.07 -0.17 -1.03
CA ASP A 102 5.93 1.01 -0.18
C ASP A 102 6.56 0.80 1.20
N PHE A 103 7.88 0.79 1.24
CA PHE A 103 8.64 0.71 2.49
C PHE A 103 8.40 1.91 3.40
N THR A 104 8.02 3.07 2.85
CA THR A 104 7.67 4.25 3.63
C THR A 104 6.42 4.01 4.46
N THR A 105 5.34 3.53 3.82
CA THR A 105 4.11 3.16 4.55
C THR A 105 4.37 2.06 5.57
N LYS A 106 5.13 1.02 5.20
CA LYS A 106 5.49 -0.08 6.11
C LYS A 106 6.16 0.44 7.37
N GLY A 107 7.17 1.29 7.24
CA GLY A 107 7.90 1.84 8.38
C GLY A 107 7.05 2.73 9.28
N ILE A 108 6.34 3.69 8.70
CA ILE A 108 5.51 4.62 9.46
C ILE A 108 4.35 3.88 10.15
N LEU A 109 3.67 2.98 9.45
CA LEU A 109 2.57 2.21 10.01
C LEU A 109 3.04 1.30 11.16
N GLN A 110 4.17 0.62 10.97
CA GLN A 110 4.77 -0.23 12.01
C GLN A 110 5.07 0.56 13.27
N GLU A 111 5.72 1.71 13.13
CA GLU A 111 6.06 2.57 14.26
C GLU A 111 4.79 3.12 14.94
N ALA A 112 3.80 3.54 14.15
CA ALA A 112 2.53 4.05 14.66
C ALA A 112 1.78 3.03 15.54
N VAL A 113 1.66 1.78 15.08
CA VAL A 113 0.96 0.73 15.84
C VAL A 113 1.78 0.20 17.01
N ALA A 114 3.11 0.10 16.85
CA ALA A 114 4.00 -0.38 17.91
C ALA A 114 4.02 0.56 19.11
N ARG A 115 3.97 1.87 18.87
CA ARG A 115 4.11 2.91 19.91
C ARG A 115 2.79 3.53 20.33
N THR A 116 1.68 3.15 19.68
CA THR A 116 0.38 3.81 19.86
C THR A 116 0.50 5.32 19.56
N GLU A 117 1.08 5.63 18.40
CA GLU A 117 1.34 6.98 17.91
C GLU A 117 0.66 7.16 16.54
N TYR A 118 -0.67 6.98 16.47
CA TYR A 118 -1.41 7.00 15.19
C TYR A 118 -1.42 8.39 14.54
N TRP A 119 -1.02 9.45 15.24
CA TRP A 119 -0.76 10.77 14.66
C TRP A 119 0.32 10.74 13.55
N ARG A 120 1.13 9.68 13.49
CA ARG A 120 2.11 9.47 12.42
C ARG A 120 1.48 9.17 11.06
N LEU A 121 0.20 8.76 11.03
CA LEU A 121 -0.48 8.29 9.82
C LEU A 121 -1.11 9.42 8.98
N ILE A 122 -0.70 10.66 9.21
CA ILE A 122 -1.10 11.83 8.44
C ILE A 122 0.11 12.70 8.13
N ASP A 123 0.27 13.14 6.88
CA ASP A 123 1.31 14.10 6.52
C ASP A 123 0.86 15.56 6.75
N THR A 124 1.76 16.50 6.53
CA THR A 124 1.48 17.94 6.70
C THR A 124 0.44 18.49 5.72
N LYS A 125 0.06 17.72 4.71
CA LYS A 125 -0.97 18.04 3.71
C LYS A 125 -2.28 17.27 3.93
N GLY A 126 -2.42 16.59 5.07
CA GLY A 126 -3.62 15.82 5.41
C GLY A 126 -3.77 14.49 4.69
N ARG A 127 -2.70 13.94 4.09
CA ARG A 127 -2.70 12.71 3.30
C ARG A 127 -2.00 11.56 4.04
N PRO A 128 -2.20 10.30 3.60
CA PRO A 128 -1.36 9.19 4.02
C PRO A 128 0.14 9.52 3.82
N PRO A 129 1.00 9.29 4.83
CA PRO A 129 2.38 9.79 4.81
C PRO A 129 3.35 8.93 4.01
N GLY A 130 2.92 7.75 3.52
CA GLY A 130 3.73 6.85 2.73
C GLY A 130 3.80 7.19 1.23
N PHE A 131 4.44 6.31 0.48
CA PHE A 131 4.49 6.42 -0.99
C PHE A 131 3.09 6.34 -1.60
N CYS A 132 2.19 5.52 -1.04
CA CYS A 132 0.78 5.44 -1.46
C CYS A 132 0.02 6.77 -1.34
N GLY A 133 0.43 7.69 -0.47
CA GLY A 133 -0.14 9.03 -0.37
C GLY A 133 0.40 10.03 -1.40
N MET A 134 1.48 9.69 -2.12
CA MET A 134 2.05 10.50 -3.21
C MET A 134 1.69 9.94 -4.58
N TRP A 135 1.86 8.63 -4.76
CA TRP A 135 1.64 7.96 -6.04
C TRP A 135 0.96 6.60 -5.85
N PRO A 136 -0.33 6.60 -5.50
CA PRO A 136 -1.05 5.38 -5.12
C PRO A 136 -1.07 4.30 -6.20
N SER A 137 -1.14 4.68 -7.49
CA SER A 137 -1.13 3.73 -8.61
C SER A 137 0.18 2.97 -8.77
N ARG A 138 1.25 3.46 -8.16
CA ARG A 138 2.59 2.86 -8.22
C ARG A 138 3.04 2.28 -6.88
N ALA A 139 2.24 2.41 -5.83
CA ALA A 139 2.55 1.90 -4.52
C ALA A 139 2.05 0.46 -4.35
N VAL A 140 2.95 -0.46 -4.05
CA VAL A 140 2.63 -1.82 -3.61
C VAL A 140 2.78 -1.86 -2.09
N THR A 141 1.65 -1.75 -1.39
CA THR A 141 1.62 -1.68 0.07
C THR A 141 1.73 -3.06 0.70
N PHE A 142 2.47 -3.16 1.79
CA PHE A 142 2.68 -4.40 2.53
C PHE A 142 2.97 -4.09 4.00
N ILE A 143 2.80 -5.09 4.86
CA ILE A 143 3.20 -4.99 6.27
C ILE A 143 4.39 -5.90 6.57
N GLU A 144 4.50 -7.02 5.85
CA GLU A 144 5.55 -8.00 6.03
C GLU A 144 5.81 -8.78 4.73
N ASN A 145 7.05 -9.26 4.56
CA ASN A 145 7.48 -10.17 3.52
C ASN A 145 8.49 -11.18 4.09
N HIS A 146 9.11 -12.01 3.24
CA HIS A 146 10.08 -13.03 3.65
C HIS A 146 11.37 -12.47 4.29
N ASP A 147 11.75 -11.23 3.95
CA ASP A 147 12.93 -10.58 4.52
C ASP A 147 12.61 -9.85 5.83
N THR A 148 11.48 -9.16 5.88
CA THR A 148 11.12 -8.36 7.06
C THR A 148 10.55 -9.21 8.18
N GLY A 149 9.84 -10.29 7.87
CA GLY A 149 9.22 -11.18 8.85
C GLY A 149 9.72 -12.62 8.75
N SER A 150 9.00 -13.54 9.36
CA SER A 150 9.17 -14.99 9.43
C SER A 150 10.63 -15.51 9.46
N THR A 151 11.28 -15.67 8.32
CA THR A 151 12.58 -16.34 8.23
C THR A 151 13.74 -15.44 8.58
N LEU A 152 13.87 -14.26 7.99
CA LEU A 152 15.03 -13.38 8.17
C LEU A 152 14.84 -12.35 9.29
N GLN A 153 13.61 -11.92 9.56
CA GLN A 153 13.24 -11.02 10.65
C GLN A 153 14.04 -9.70 10.69
N HIS A 154 14.41 -9.17 9.54
CA HIS A 154 15.16 -7.92 9.47
C HIS A 154 14.36 -6.72 9.97
N TRP A 155 13.03 -6.78 9.84
CA TRP A 155 12.14 -5.68 10.24
C TRP A 155 10.72 -6.17 10.51
N PRO A 156 10.50 -7.08 11.50
CA PRO A 156 9.22 -7.74 11.71
C PRO A 156 8.15 -6.76 12.19
N PHE A 157 6.94 -6.94 11.67
CA PHE A 157 5.76 -6.20 12.13
C PHE A 157 5.33 -6.72 13.51
N PRO A 158 4.85 -5.86 14.45
CA PRO A 158 4.39 -6.31 15.77
C PRO A 158 3.29 -7.37 15.66
N ARG A 159 3.53 -8.58 16.19
CA ARG A 159 2.63 -9.73 16.03
C ARG A 159 1.22 -9.52 16.56
N ASP A 160 1.06 -8.71 17.59
CA ASP A 160 -0.24 -8.34 18.17
C ASP A 160 -0.96 -7.25 17.38
N LYS A 161 -0.31 -6.63 16.38
CA LYS A 161 -0.82 -5.54 15.56
C LYS A 161 -1.02 -5.91 14.07
N ILE A 162 -0.79 -7.15 13.69
CA ILE A 162 -0.89 -7.65 12.30
C ILE A 162 -2.24 -7.23 11.66
N LEU A 163 -3.36 -7.42 12.37
CA LEU A 163 -4.68 -7.07 11.83
C LEU A 163 -4.91 -5.56 11.73
N GLN A 164 -4.27 -4.75 12.56
CA GLN A 164 -4.28 -3.29 12.39
C GLN A 164 -3.52 -2.90 11.12
N GLY A 165 -2.37 -3.54 10.86
CA GLY A 165 -1.61 -3.34 9.64
C GLY A 165 -2.43 -3.68 8.39
N TYR A 166 -3.08 -4.84 8.36
CA TYR A 166 -3.96 -5.23 7.25
C TYR A 166 -5.18 -4.34 7.14
N CYS A 167 -5.82 -3.95 8.25
CA CYS A 167 -6.91 -3.01 8.22
C CYS A 167 -6.51 -1.72 7.50
N TYR A 168 -5.31 -1.20 7.75
CA TYR A 168 -4.79 -0.02 7.05
C TYR A 168 -4.57 -0.28 5.56
N ILE A 169 -3.71 -1.22 5.18
CA ILE A 169 -3.32 -1.38 3.78
C ILE A 169 -4.43 -1.91 2.87
N LEU A 170 -5.40 -2.69 3.41
CA LEU A 170 -6.53 -3.22 2.64
C LEU A 170 -7.66 -2.19 2.46
N THR A 171 -7.70 -1.12 3.27
CA THR A 171 -8.67 -0.03 3.12
C THR A 171 -8.12 1.17 2.36
N HIS A 172 -6.81 1.41 2.41
CA HIS A 172 -6.15 2.56 1.79
C HIS A 172 -5.81 2.35 0.31
N PRO A 173 -5.46 3.44 -0.42
CA PRO A 173 -4.99 3.35 -1.79
C PRO A 173 -3.67 2.57 -1.89
N GLY A 174 -3.31 2.20 -3.12
CA GLY A 174 -2.19 1.33 -3.41
C GLY A 174 -2.65 -0.10 -3.74
N THR A 175 -1.72 -0.91 -4.22
CA THR A 175 -1.92 -2.35 -4.45
C THR A 175 -1.45 -3.12 -3.22
N PRO A 176 -2.36 -3.61 -2.35
CA PRO A 176 -1.95 -4.29 -1.14
C PRO A 176 -1.46 -5.70 -1.43
N THR A 177 -0.46 -6.14 -0.68
CA THR A 177 -0.01 -7.53 -0.66
C THR A 177 -0.32 -8.19 0.68
N VAL A 178 -0.66 -9.47 0.64
CA VAL A 178 -0.86 -10.29 1.83
C VAL A 178 0.31 -11.27 1.92
N PHE A 179 1.01 -11.25 3.05
CA PHE A 179 2.11 -12.18 3.30
C PHE A 179 1.58 -13.59 3.50
N TYR A 180 2.17 -14.58 2.83
CA TYR A 180 1.67 -15.95 2.81
C TYR A 180 1.54 -16.55 4.21
N ASP A 181 2.53 -16.35 5.09
CA ASP A 181 2.52 -16.89 6.45
C ASP A 181 1.33 -16.34 7.27
N HIS A 182 0.95 -15.08 7.06
CA HIS A 182 -0.23 -14.50 7.70
C HIS A 182 -1.54 -15.03 7.10
N TRP A 183 -1.53 -15.33 5.79
CA TRP A 183 -2.70 -15.87 5.11
C TRP A 183 -3.03 -17.30 5.53
N VAL A 184 -2.02 -18.12 5.81
CA VAL A 184 -2.22 -19.53 6.21
C VAL A 184 -2.35 -19.71 7.73
N ASP A 185 -2.02 -18.71 8.54
CA ASP A 185 -2.18 -18.78 10.00
C ASP A 185 -3.64 -18.56 10.38
N PRO A 186 -4.31 -19.55 11.02
CA PRO A 186 -5.72 -19.45 11.42
C PRO A 186 -6.03 -18.25 12.31
N LYS A 187 -5.01 -17.70 13.01
CA LYS A 187 -5.16 -16.53 13.87
C LYS A 187 -5.57 -15.28 13.10
N TRP A 188 -5.16 -15.15 11.84
CA TRP A 188 -5.33 -13.92 11.06
C TRP A 188 -6.11 -14.13 9.77
N SER A 189 -6.06 -15.34 9.18
CA SER A 189 -6.58 -15.62 7.83
C SER A 189 -8.04 -15.24 7.64
N GLU A 190 -8.92 -15.55 8.61
CA GLU A 190 -10.34 -15.22 8.52
C GLU A 190 -10.57 -13.70 8.45
N ALA A 191 -9.95 -12.94 9.36
CA ALA A 191 -10.10 -11.48 9.38
C ALA A 191 -9.50 -10.82 8.13
N ILE A 192 -8.36 -11.32 7.64
CA ILE A 192 -7.75 -10.86 6.37
C ILE A 192 -8.70 -11.14 5.21
N GLY A 193 -9.32 -12.32 5.15
CA GLY A 193 -10.30 -12.69 4.14
C GLY A 193 -11.50 -11.74 4.11
N VAL A 194 -12.06 -11.43 5.29
CA VAL A 194 -13.16 -10.44 5.42
C VAL A 194 -12.74 -9.06 4.90
N MET A 195 -11.54 -8.59 5.23
CA MET A 195 -11.04 -7.28 4.76
C MET A 195 -10.83 -7.28 3.23
N LEU A 196 -10.34 -8.37 2.64
CA LEU A 196 -10.21 -8.52 1.19
C LEU A 196 -11.57 -8.48 0.49
N ASP A 197 -12.57 -9.15 1.06
CA ASP A 197 -13.94 -9.13 0.54
C ASP A 197 -14.55 -7.72 0.63
N ILE A 198 -14.33 -6.99 1.72
CA ILE A 198 -14.74 -5.58 1.85
C ILE A 198 -14.09 -4.76 0.72
N ARG A 199 -12.76 -4.83 0.55
CA ARG A 199 -12.05 -4.10 -0.51
C ARG A 199 -12.61 -4.42 -1.90
N LYS A 200 -12.86 -5.71 -2.18
CA LYS A 200 -13.38 -6.17 -3.48
C LYS A 200 -14.78 -5.62 -3.77
N ARG A 201 -15.73 -5.78 -2.83
CA ARG A 201 -17.12 -5.36 -3.05
C ARG A 201 -17.31 -3.85 -3.05
N THR A 202 -16.48 -3.11 -2.30
CA THR A 202 -16.51 -1.64 -2.33
C THR A 202 -15.79 -1.04 -3.51
N GLY A 203 -15.15 -1.85 -4.37
CA GLY A 203 -14.46 -1.40 -5.58
C GLY A 203 -13.23 -0.55 -5.32
N LEU A 204 -12.66 -0.57 -4.12
CA LEU A 204 -11.46 0.20 -3.79
C LEU A 204 -10.28 -0.29 -4.62
N SER A 205 -9.80 0.55 -5.52
CA SER A 205 -8.64 0.27 -6.36
C SER A 205 -7.43 1.12 -5.96
N SER A 206 -6.27 0.81 -6.54
CA SER A 206 -5.04 1.56 -6.27
C SER A 206 -5.13 3.03 -6.68
N ASN A 207 -5.91 3.35 -7.73
CA ASN A 207 -5.97 4.68 -8.34
C ASN A 207 -7.19 5.50 -7.93
N ALA A 208 -8.26 4.84 -7.53
CA ALA A 208 -9.56 5.48 -7.37
C ALA A 208 -9.94 5.71 -5.90
N ALA A 209 -9.06 5.36 -4.96
CA ALA A 209 -9.35 5.57 -3.55
C ALA A 209 -8.84 6.94 -3.08
N ALA A 210 -9.77 7.78 -2.63
CA ALA A 210 -9.48 8.99 -1.88
C ALA A 210 -9.59 8.72 -0.38
N VAL A 211 -8.75 9.38 0.42
CA VAL A 211 -8.71 9.23 1.87
C VAL A 211 -8.91 10.59 2.51
N HIS A 212 -9.98 10.72 3.29
CA HIS A 212 -10.18 11.85 4.18
C HIS A 212 -9.88 11.42 5.61
N ILE A 213 -8.77 11.88 6.17
CA ILE A 213 -8.36 11.56 7.54
C ILE A 213 -9.09 12.50 8.49
N GLU A 214 -10.07 11.98 9.23
CA GLU A 214 -10.86 12.74 10.19
C GLU A 214 -10.11 12.94 11.52
N ARG A 215 -9.37 11.93 11.94
CA ARG A 215 -8.61 11.94 13.21
C ARG A 215 -7.27 11.22 13.03
N ALA A 216 -6.24 11.84 13.58
CA ALA A 216 -4.91 11.24 13.75
C ALA A 216 -4.32 11.78 15.06
N THR A 217 -4.54 11.04 16.15
CA THR A 217 -4.06 11.37 17.51
C THR A 217 -3.10 10.30 18.00
N ALA A 218 -2.67 10.34 19.23
CA ALA A 218 -1.88 9.25 19.80
C ALA A 218 -2.68 7.94 19.80
N GLY A 219 -3.90 7.95 20.35
CA GLY A 219 -4.72 6.75 20.56
C GLY A 219 -5.67 6.39 19.43
N LEU A 220 -5.79 7.22 18.37
CA LEU A 220 -6.80 7.03 17.32
C LEU A 220 -6.32 7.53 15.95
N TYR A 221 -6.47 6.69 14.96
CA TYR A 221 -6.57 7.06 13.54
C TYR A 221 -7.96 6.72 13.04
N ALA A 222 -8.63 7.66 12.37
CA ALA A 222 -9.93 7.42 11.74
C ALA A 222 -10.00 8.11 10.39
N ALA A 223 -10.47 7.39 9.38
CA ALA A 223 -10.53 7.89 8.01
C ALA A 223 -11.80 7.42 7.28
N HIS A 224 -12.27 8.28 6.37
CA HIS A 224 -13.28 8.00 5.38
C HIS A 224 -12.60 7.72 4.04
N ILE A 225 -12.92 6.61 3.40
CA ILE A 225 -12.27 6.17 2.17
C ILE A 225 -13.34 5.86 1.13
N GLY A 226 -13.12 6.34 -0.09
CA GLY A 226 -14.05 6.16 -1.18
C GLY A 226 -13.41 6.44 -2.52
N HIS A 227 -14.25 6.53 -3.57
CA HIS A 227 -13.76 6.83 -4.91
C HIS A 227 -13.33 8.30 -5.02
N ALA A 228 -12.13 8.52 -5.56
CA ALA A 228 -11.67 9.85 -5.94
C ALA A 228 -12.49 10.33 -7.14
N GLN A 229 -13.09 11.50 -7.03
CA GLN A 229 -13.60 12.23 -8.17
C GLN A 229 -12.63 13.35 -8.50
N GLU A 230 -12.00 13.30 -9.67
CA GLU A 230 -11.20 14.40 -10.17
C GLU A 230 -12.12 15.62 -10.35
N MET A 231 -11.95 16.61 -9.49
CA MET A 231 -12.46 17.95 -9.73
C MET A 231 -11.34 18.74 -10.41
N TYR A 232 -11.41 18.85 -11.73
CA TYR A 232 -10.72 19.90 -12.45
C TYR A 232 -11.38 21.25 -12.11
N THR A 233 -10.84 21.93 -11.12
CA THR A 233 -11.04 23.37 -10.97
C THR A 233 -9.82 24.04 -11.57
N GLU A 234 -10.03 24.80 -12.64
CA GLU A 234 -9.01 25.63 -13.25
C GLU A 234 -8.37 26.53 -12.15
N GLY A 235 -7.11 26.26 -11.82
CA GLY A 235 -6.23 27.22 -11.16
C GLY A 235 -6.00 27.08 -9.66
N LEU A 236 -6.46 26.05 -8.93
CA LEU A 236 -6.20 25.91 -7.48
C LEU A 236 -6.02 24.46 -7.06
N SER A 237 -5.17 24.25 -6.06
CA SER A 237 -4.74 22.98 -5.42
C SER A 237 -5.72 21.82 -5.54
N MET A 238 -5.20 20.63 -5.85
CA MET A 238 -5.97 19.37 -5.85
C MET A 238 -6.43 19.04 -4.41
N ASP A 239 -7.54 19.61 -3.99
CA ASP A 239 -8.31 19.08 -2.88
C ASP A 239 -9.10 17.87 -3.42
N VAL A 240 -8.57 16.68 -3.16
CA VAL A 240 -9.27 15.43 -3.47
C VAL A 240 -10.41 15.28 -2.46
N ASP A 241 -11.60 15.71 -2.83
CA ASP A 241 -12.78 15.57 -1.98
C ASP A 241 -13.39 14.17 -2.14
N VAL A 242 -13.58 13.46 -1.04
CA VAL A 242 -14.29 12.16 -1.02
C VAL A 242 -15.78 12.47 -1.11
N LYS A 243 -16.34 12.54 -2.31
CA LYS A 243 -17.77 12.88 -2.48
C LYS A 243 -18.72 11.85 -1.85
N ARG A 244 -18.34 10.57 -1.85
CA ARG A 244 -19.11 9.50 -1.21
C ARG A 244 -18.15 8.41 -0.73
N PRO A 245 -17.78 8.39 0.56
CA PRO A 245 -16.96 7.33 1.09
C PRO A 245 -17.72 5.99 1.02
N SER A 246 -17.03 4.95 0.58
CA SER A 246 -17.57 3.58 0.55
C SER A 246 -17.39 2.91 1.90
N ILE A 247 -16.34 3.29 2.62
CA ILE A 247 -16.00 2.75 3.93
C ILE A 247 -15.50 3.85 4.88
N CYS A 248 -15.65 3.59 6.16
CA CYS A 248 -14.89 4.24 7.22
C CYS A 248 -14.06 3.20 7.95
N MET A 249 -12.92 3.60 8.48
CA MET A 249 -12.08 2.72 9.27
C MET A 249 -11.46 3.46 10.45
N LYS A 250 -11.12 2.70 11.50
CA LYS A 250 -10.30 3.19 12.59
C LYS A 250 -9.16 2.24 12.93
N LEU A 251 -8.09 2.81 13.47
CA LEU A 251 -7.06 2.12 14.25
C LEU A 251 -6.93 2.79 15.62
N GLY A 252 -6.57 2.00 16.62
CA GLY A 252 -6.33 2.46 17.96
C GLY A 252 -7.43 2.09 18.96
N VAL A 253 -7.15 2.39 20.22
CA VAL A 253 -7.96 1.94 21.36
C VAL A 253 -9.08 2.91 21.73
N GLU A 254 -8.99 4.17 21.29
CA GLU A 254 -10.03 5.16 21.59
C GLU A 254 -11.35 4.81 20.90
N ASP A 255 -12.46 5.07 21.58
CA ASP A 255 -13.78 4.90 21.02
C ASP A 255 -14.03 5.90 19.89
N TRP A 256 -14.44 5.40 18.74
CA TRP A 256 -14.84 6.19 17.59
C TRP A 256 -15.79 5.38 16.71
N SER A 257 -16.76 6.07 16.14
CA SER A 257 -17.63 5.55 15.09
C SER A 257 -17.98 6.68 14.12
N PRO A 258 -18.20 6.38 12.83
CA PRO A 258 -18.52 7.39 11.84
C PRO A 258 -19.86 8.06 12.15
N ASN A 259 -19.89 9.40 12.07
CA ASN A 259 -21.09 10.18 12.30
C ASN A 259 -21.87 10.35 10.99
N ALA A 260 -23.10 9.83 10.95
CA ALA A 260 -23.99 9.92 9.79
C ALA A 260 -24.26 11.36 9.31
N ALA A 261 -24.26 12.34 10.23
CA ALA A 261 -24.57 13.72 9.90
C ALA A 261 -23.41 14.47 9.21
N LYS A 262 -22.18 13.99 9.32
CA LYS A 262 -21.00 14.68 8.77
C LYS A 262 -20.72 14.37 7.30
N VAL A 263 -21.22 13.25 6.79
CA VAL A 263 -20.92 12.78 5.43
C VAL A 263 -22.22 12.36 4.74
N GLY A 264 -22.95 13.33 4.19
CA GLY A 264 -24.03 13.10 3.24
C GLY A 264 -25.20 12.23 3.70
N ASN A 265 -25.55 12.19 4.98
CA ASN A 265 -26.61 11.33 5.55
C ASN A 265 -26.41 9.81 5.30
N LEU A 266 -25.17 9.35 5.23
CA LEU A 266 -24.87 7.94 5.09
C LEU A 266 -25.17 7.17 6.38
N SER A 267 -25.67 5.95 6.24
CA SER A 267 -25.97 5.05 7.35
C SER A 267 -24.90 3.97 7.43
N TRP A 268 -24.07 4.04 8.46
CA TRP A 268 -22.92 3.16 8.63
C TRP A 268 -23.27 1.88 9.39
N LYS A 269 -22.76 0.74 8.91
CA LYS A 269 -22.80 -0.56 9.59
C LYS A 269 -21.37 -1.02 9.83
N CYS A 270 -21.03 -1.32 11.09
CA CYS A 270 -19.76 -1.99 11.40
C CYS A 270 -19.81 -3.41 10.82
N THR A 271 -18.96 -3.70 9.84
CA THR A 271 -18.92 -4.97 9.12
C THR A 271 -17.74 -5.84 9.50
N ALA A 272 -16.69 -5.24 10.06
CA ALA A 272 -15.55 -5.97 10.59
C ALA A 272 -14.91 -5.18 11.74
N SER A 273 -14.46 -5.89 12.79
CA SER A 273 -13.76 -5.27 13.90
C SER A 273 -12.92 -6.29 14.67
N GLY A 274 -11.95 -5.78 15.41
CA GLY A 274 -11.08 -6.55 16.29
C GLY A 274 -10.33 -5.65 17.26
N ASP A 275 -9.30 -6.20 17.90
CA ASP A 275 -8.50 -5.44 18.86
C ASP A 275 -7.78 -4.26 18.21
N GLY A 276 -8.24 -3.05 18.55
CA GLY A 276 -7.69 -1.79 18.05
C GLY A 276 -7.96 -1.50 16.58
N TRP A 277 -8.96 -2.09 15.93
CA TRP A 277 -9.36 -1.76 14.57
C TRP A 277 -10.84 -2.02 14.32
N ALA A 278 -11.45 -1.27 13.40
CA ALA A 278 -12.79 -1.53 12.89
C ALA A 278 -13.01 -0.91 11.51
N ILE A 279 -13.96 -1.49 10.75
CA ILE A 279 -14.37 -1.05 9.42
C ILE A 279 -15.90 -0.94 9.40
N TRP A 280 -16.41 0.14 8.84
CA TRP A 280 -17.82 0.39 8.57
C TRP A 280 -18.06 0.57 7.09
N GLU A 281 -19.17 0.04 6.60
CA GLU A 281 -19.63 0.22 5.23
C GLU A 281 -20.96 0.98 5.21
N ASP A 282 -21.21 1.71 4.12
CA ASP A 282 -22.51 2.35 3.90
C ASP A 282 -23.59 1.29 3.68
N LYS A 283 -24.69 1.34 4.45
CA LYS A 283 -25.80 0.38 4.35
C LYS A 283 -26.46 0.34 2.99
N ASN A 284 -26.56 1.47 2.31
CA ASN A 284 -27.17 1.52 0.98
C ASN A 284 -26.38 0.70 -0.04
N HIS A 285 -25.05 0.69 0.07
CA HIS A 285 -24.19 -0.12 -0.78
C HIS A 285 -24.35 -1.62 -0.51
N LEU A 286 -24.53 -2.01 0.76
CA LEU A 286 -24.75 -3.40 1.15
C LEU A 286 -26.08 -3.95 0.66
N GLU A 287 -27.16 -3.15 0.71
CA GLU A 287 -28.50 -3.53 0.22
C GLU A 287 -28.50 -3.72 -1.31
N ASP A 288 -27.80 -2.86 -2.07
CA ASP A 288 -27.66 -2.98 -3.52
C ASP A 288 -26.92 -4.26 -3.93
N GLU A 289 -25.91 -4.69 -3.15
CA GLU A 289 -25.20 -5.95 -3.37
C GLU A 289 -26.05 -7.19 -3.07
N GLU A 290 -26.83 -7.19 -1.98
CA GLU A 290 -27.73 -8.30 -1.65
C GLU A 290 -28.80 -8.50 -2.73
N ILE A 291 -29.34 -7.42 -3.28
CA ILE A 291 -30.28 -7.44 -4.41
C ILE A 291 -29.61 -7.97 -5.69
N SER A 292 -28.37 -7.58 -5.95
CA SER A 292 -27.63 -8.05 -7.13
C SER A 292 -27.26 -9.54 -7.07
N LYS A 293 -27.00 -10.08 -5.88
CA LYS A 293 -26.71 -11.52 -5.67
C LYS A 293 -27.97 -12.41 -5.68
N ALA A 294 -29.15 -11.81 -5.46
CA ALA A 294 -30.43 -12.51 -5.48
C ALA A 294 -31.09 -12.58 -6.88
N ARG A 295 -30.54 -11.92 -7.87
CA ARG A 295 -30.91 -11.96 -9.29
C ARG A 295 -29.95 -12.82 -10.10
#